data_4e9c4f73da7c800b93b9717d18d7afbd
#
_entry.id   4e9c4f73da7c800b93b9717d18d7afbd
#
_cell.length_a   1.000
_cell.length_b   1.000
_cell.length_c   1.000
_cell.angle_alpha   90.00
_cell.angle_beta   90.00
_cell.angle_gamma   90.00
#
_symmetry.space_group_name_H-M   'P 1'
#
loop_
_entity.id
_entity.type
_entity.pdbx_description
1 polymer ?
#
loop_
_entity_poly.entity_id
_entity_poly.type
_entity_poly.pdbx_seq_one_letter_code
_entity_poly.pdbx_strand_id
1 'polypeptide(L)'
;MTLRTLAIAYKAISENEYNAFRNSKMATDHLNYEIEKDGFILIAVAAINDALRPGVARSVALCHNAMVNVIMITGDDIRIAEAIAKNAGIINPSENYLSITGKEFI
;
A
#
# COMPACT_ATOMS: atom_id res chain seq x y z
N MET A 1 10.15 -11.57 3.03
CA MET A 1 8.70 -11.41 3.26
C MET A 1 8.43 -9.92 3.27
N THR A 2 7.61 -9.40 2.39
CA THR A 2 7.31 -7.97 2.29
C THR A 2 5.99 -7.72 3.02
N LEU A 3 6.02 -6.87 4.05
CA LEU A 3 4.86 -6.52 4.87
C LEU A 3 4.47 -5.06 4.58
N ARG A 4 3.18 -4.79 4.50
CA ARG A 4 2.66 -3.44 4.55
C ARG A 4 2.68 -2.98 6.01
N THR A 5 3.27 -1.83 6.28
CA THR A 5 3.33 -1.28 7.64
C THR A 5 2.36 -0.13 7.80
N LEU A 6 1.72 -0.06 8.98
CA LEU A 6 0.87 1.03 9.41
C LEU A 6 1.39 1.56 10.74
N ALA A 7 1.78 2.82 10.78
CA ALA A 7 2.13 3.50 12.02
C ALA A 7 0.87 4.08 12.68
N ILE A 8 0.75 3.90 13.98
CA ILE A 8 -0.33 4.43 14.81
C ILE A 8 0.31 5.39 15.80
N ALA A 9 -0.16 6.63 15.80
CA ALA A 9 0.34 7.67 16.68
C ALA A 9 -0.82 8.52 17.21
N TYR A 10 -0.59 9.23 18.29
CA TYR A 10 -1.54 10.19 18.82
C TYR A 10 -0.87 11.51 19.14
N LYS A 11 -1.66 12.57 19.20
CA LYS A 11 -1.25 13.90 19.65
C LYS A 11 -2.32 14.42 20.59
N ALA A 12 -1.91 14.87 21.78
CA ALA A 12 -2.79 15.58 22.69
C ALA A 12 -2.81 17.05 22.31
N ILE A 13 -4.00 17.60 22.12
CA ILE A 13 -4.22 19.01 21.82
C ILE A 13 -5.25 19.57 22.80
N SER A 14 -5.13 20.85 23.16
CA SER A 14 -6.14 21.51 23.96
C SER A 14 -7.41 21.79 23.15
N GLU A 15 -8.53 21.92 23.84
CA GLU A 15 -9.80 22.30 23.20
C GLU A 15 -9.70 23.65 22.48
N ASN A 16 -8.94 24.59 23.02
CA ASN A 16 -8.71 25.90 22.42
C ASN A 16 -7.95 25.78 21.09
N GLU A 17 -6.90 24.96 21.04
CA GLU A 17 -6.15 24.69 19.80
C GLU A 17 -7.01 24.02 18.75
N TYR A 18 -7.81 23.03 19.16
CA TYR A 18 -8.73 22.35 18.26
C TYR A 18 -9.79 23.31 17.67
N ASN A 19 -10.40 24.16 18.53
CA ASN A 19 -11.41 25.11 18.09
C ASN A 19 -10.81 26.22 17.18
N ALA A 20 -9.60 26.69 17.49
CA ALA A 20 -8.88 27.64 16.64
C ALA A 20 -8.60 27.04 15.27
N PHE A 21 -8.18 25.79 15.20
CA PHE A 21 -7.95 25.07 13.96
C PHE A 21 -9.26 24.87 13.17
N ARG A 22 -10.32 24.37 13.83
CA ARG A 22 -11.61 24.12 13.19
C ARG A 22 -12.22 25.37 12.55
N ASN A 23 -11.99 26.53 13.17
CA ASN A 23 -12.51 27.82 12.70
C ASN A 23 -11.58 28.50 11.68
N SER A 24 -10.38 27.95 11.44
CA SER A 24 -9.46 28.50 10.44
C SER A 24 -9.87 28.11 9.02
N LYS A 25 -9.60 29.01 8.05
CA LYS A 25 -9.83 28.73 6.63
C LYS A 25 -9.01 27.52 6.09
N MET A 26 -7.97 27.08 6.82
CA MET A 26 -7.17 25.92 6.50
C MET A 26 -7.87 24.57 6.75
N ALA A 27 -9.01 24.56 7.46
CA ALA A 27 -9.84 23.37 7.63
C ALA A 27 -10.48 22.86 6.31
N THR A 28 -10.35 23.61 5.22
CA THR A 28 -10.89 23.23 3.91
C THR A 28 -9.90 22.52 2.99
N ASP A 29 -8.60 22.51 3.35
CA ASP A 29 -7.58 21.75 2.59
C ASP A 29 -7.39 20.38 3.24
N HIS A 30 -8.06 19.36 2.71
CA HIS A 30 -8.08 17.99 3.23
C HIS A 30 -6.73 17.24 3.15
N LEU A 31 -5.66 17.88 2.70
CA LEU A 31 -4.38 17.21 2.45
C LEU A 31 -3.22 17.70 3.33
N ASN A 32 -3.36 18.83 4.05
CA ASN A 32 -2.26 19.44 4.80
C ASN A 32 -2.75 20.20 6.04
N TYR A 33 -3.16 19.48 7.05
CA TYR A 33 -3.52 20.11 8.32
C TYR A 33 -2.27 20.44 9.14
N GLU A 34 -2.08 21.72 9.51
CA GLU A 34 -1.01 22.17 10.42
C GLU A 34 -0.95 21.35 11.71
N ILE A 35 -2.13 20.98 12.23
CA ILE A 35 -2.29 20.21 13.46
C ILE A 35 -1.74 18.78 13.32
N GLU A 36 -1.58 18.29 12.07
CA GLU A 36 -1.14 16.92 11.76
C GLU A 36 0.33 16.84 11.35
N LYS A 37 1.07 17.96 11.36
CA LYS A 37 2.46 17.97 10.86
C LYS A 37 3.49 17.42 11.83
N ASP A 38 3.35 17.69 13.10
CA ASP A 38 4.35 17.35 14.13
C ASP A 38 3.74 17.07 15.51
N GLY A 39 4.59 16.76 16.48
CA GLY A 39 4.19 16.55 17.86
C GLY A 39 3.44 15.25 18.13
N PHE A 40 3.48 14.29 17.20
CA PHE A 40 2.88 12.97 17.40
C PHE A 40 3.73 12.08 18.29
N ILE A 41 3.07 11.31 19.12
CA ILE A 41 3.66 10.25 19.94
C ILE A 41 3.32 8.91 19.29
N LEU A 42 4.34 8.19 18.85
CA LEU A 42 4.16 6.86 18.25
C LEU A 42 3.68 5.87 19.30
N ILE A 43 2.58 5.18 19.05
CA ILE A 43 2.05 4.11 19.90
C ILE A 43 2.55 2.76 19.43
N ALA A 44 2.40 2.49 18.13
CA ALA A 44 2.71 1.19 17.55
C ALA A 44 2.97 1.27 16.04
N VAL A 45 3.66 0.24 15.53
CA VAL A 45 3.74 -0.04 14.11
C VAL A 45 3.16 -1.43 13.89
N ALA A 46 2.05 -1.52 13.18
CA ALA A 46 1.45 -2.78 12.78
C ALA A 46 2.02 -3.24 11.43
N ALA A 47 2.37 -4.51 11.35
CA ALA A 47 2.76 -5.16 10.09
C ALA A 47 1.58 -5.98 9.57
N ILE A 48 1.15 -5.67 8.35
CA ILE A 48 0.00 -6.31 7.72
C ILE A 48 0.53 -7.27 6.66
N ASN A 49 0.14 -8.53 6.78
CA ASN A 49 0.40 -9.55 5.77
C ASN A 49 -0.89 -9.80 4.99
N ASP A 50 -0.92 -9.36 3.74
CA ASP A 50 -2.03 -9.68 2.84
C ASP A 50 -1.69 -10.99 2.13
N ALA A 51 -2.17 -12.08 2.72
CA ALA A 51 -1.93 -13.41 2.18
C ALA A 51 -2.78 -13.66 0.93
N LEU A 52 -2.18 -14.33 -0.06
CA LEU A 52 -2.92 -14.81 -1.23
C LEU A 52 -4.09 -15.71 -0.80
N ARG A 53 -5.23 -15.56 -1.45
CA ARG A 53 -6.35 -16.49 -1.28
C ARG A 53 -5.93 -17.92 -1.65
N PRO A 54 -6.46 -18.93 -0.95
CA PRO A 54 -6.24 -20.32 -1.33
C PRO A 54 -6.60 -20.55 -2.81
N GLY A 55 -5.72 -21.23 -3.54
CA GLY A 55 -5.95 -21.59 -4.94
C GLY A 55 -5.44 -20.58 -5.99
N VAL A 56 -5.07 -19.35 -5.62
CA VAL A 56 -4.59 -18.36 -6.59
C VAL A 56 -3.40 -18.86 -7.38
N ALA A 57 -2.36 -19.36 -6.73
CA ALA A 57 -1.17 -19.87 -7.42
C ALA A 57 -1.50 -21.04 -8.36
N ARG A 58 -2.44 -21.93 -7.97
CA ARG A 58 -2.91 -23.00 -8.84
C ARG A 58 -3.66 -22.47 -10.06
N SER A 59 -4.51 -21.46 -9.89
CA SER A 59 -5.24 -20.85 -10.99
C SER A 59 -4.29 -20.16 -11.98
N VAL A 60 -3.29 -19.45 -11.49
CA VAL A 60 -2.24 -18.84 -12.32
C VAL A 60 -1.48 -19.90 -13.11
N ALA A 61 -1.08 -21.00 -12.47
CA ALA A 61 -0.41 -22.11 -13.16
C ALA A 61 -1.28 -22.73 -14.26
N LEU A 62 -2.59 -22.87 -14.04
CA LEU A 62 -3.52 -23.34 -15.07
C LEU A 62 -3.62 -22.37 -16.26
N CYS A 63 -3.62 -21.07 -16.01
CA CYS A 63 -3.58 -20.08 -17.09
C CYS A 63 -2.30 -20.20 -17.91
N HIS A 64 -1.14 -20.31 -17.26
CA HIS A 64 0.14 -20.48 -17.95
C HIS A 64 0.18 -21.78 -18.78
N ASN A 65 -0.34 -22.89 -18.24
CA ASN A 65 -0.43 -24.16 -18.97
C ASN A 65 -1.34 -24.06 -20.21
N ALA A 66 -2.33 -23.17 -20.15
CA ALA A 66 -3.21 -22.87 -21.29
C ALA A 66 -2.64 -21.78 -22.23
N MET A 67 -1.36 -21.42 -22.07
CA MET A 67 -0.70 -20.34 -22.84
C MET A 67 -1.36 -18.96 -22.67
N VAL A 68 -2.00 -18.72 -21.53
CA VAL A 68 -2.61 -17.44 -21.18
C VAL A 68 -1.64 -16.65 -20.29
N ASN A 69 -1.28 -15.46 -20.74
CA ASN A 69 -0.47 -14.54 -19.95
C ASN A 69 -1.32 -13.89 -18.85
N VAL A 70 -0.81 -13.94 -17.63
CA VAL A 70 -1.44 -13.30 -16.47
C VAL A 70 -0.71 -12.01 -16.16
N ILE A 71 -1.44 -10.90 -16.08
CA ILE A 71 -0.92 -9.57 -15.76
C ILE A 71 -1.58 -9.10 -14.46
N MET A 72 -0.76 -8.60 -13.53
CA MET A 72 -1.26 -8.02 -12.29
C MET A 72 -1.26 -6.49 -12.40
N ILE A 73 -2.41 -5.88 -12.12
CA ILE A 73 -2.57 -4.42 -12.02
C ILE A 73 -3.09 -4.12 -10.60
N THR A 74 -2.36 -3.28 -9.88
CA THR A 74 -2.66 -2.96 -8.47
C THR A 74 -2.32 -1.52 -8.16
N GLY A 75 -2.95 -0.96 -7.12
CA GLY A 75 -2.58 0.33 -6.53
C GLY A 75 -1.52 0.24 -5.43
N ASP A 76 -0.99 -0.94 -5.15
CA ASP A 76 0.05 -1.13 -4.14
C ASP A 76 1.42 -0.61 -4.58
N ASP A 77 2.33 -0.43 -3.61
CA ASP A 77 3.74 -0.15 -3.89
C ASP A 77 4.34 -1.27 -4.74
N ILE A 78 5.16 -0.92 -5.73
CA ILE A 78 5.72 -1.85 -6.73
C ILE A 78 6.47 -3.02 -6.08
N ARG A 79 7.16 -2.80 -4.95
CA ARG A 79 7.90 -3.86 -4.24
C ARG A 79 6.96 -4.87 -3.58
N ILE A 80 5.82 -4.38 -3.06
CA ILE A 80 4.76 -5.23 -2.49
C ILE A 80 4.11 -6.03 -3.61
N ALA A 81 3.76 -5.35 -4.71
CA ALA A 81 3.17 -5.94 -5.88
C ALA A 81 4.04 -7.08 -6.47
N GLU A 82 5.34 -6.84 -6.63
CA GLU A 82 6.28 -7.88 -7.08
C GLU A 82 6.35 -9.08 -6.15
N ALA A 83 6.38 -8.86 -4.84
CA ALA A 83 6.40 -9.95 -3.87
C ALA A 83 5.13 -10.81 -3.96
N ILE A 84 3.97 -10.18 -4.12
CA ILE A 84 2.69 -10.87 -4.31
C ILE A 84 2.68 -11.63 -5.65
N ALA A 85 3.14 -11.00 -6.74
CA ALA A 85 3.17 -11.61 -8.05
C ALA A 85 4.11 -12.84 -8.10
N LYS A 86 5.26 -12.78 -7.41
CA LYS A 86 6.17 -13.92 -7.24
C LYS A 86 5.51 -15.05 -6.46
N ASN A 87 4.85 -14.74 -5.35
CA ASN A 87 4.14 -15.73 -4.53
C ASN A 87 2.95 -16.36 -5.27
N ALA A 88 2.27 -15.60 -6.13
CA ALA A 88 1.18 -16.07 -6.96
C ALA A 88 1.63 -16.89 -8.18
N GLY A 89 2.93 -16.88 -8.51
CA GLY A 89 3.48 -17.51 -9.70
C GLY A 89 3.23 -16.74 -11.00
N ILE A 90 2.82 -15.46 -10.92
CA ILE A 90 2.68 -14.57 -12.09
C ILE A 90 4.07 -14.19 -12.63
N ILE A 91 5.01 -13.91 -11.72
CA ILE A 91 6.41 -13.63 -12.04
C ILE A 91 7.26 -14.84 -11.69
N ASN A 92 8.02 -15.33 -12.66
CA ASN A 92 9.11 -16.26 -12.42
C ASN A 92 10.44 -15.48 -12.34
N PRO A 93 11.13 -15.47 -11.16
CA PRO A 93 12.38 -14.73 -11.00
C PRO A 93 13.51 -15.17 -11.95
N SER A 94 13.41 -16.36 -12.51
CA SER A 94 14.39 -16.92 -13.46
C SER A 94 14.15 -16.50 -14.92
N GLU A 95 13.07 -15.77 -15.17
CA GLU A 95 12.66 -15.31 -16.51
C GLU A 95 12.63 -13.78 -16.56
N ASN A 96 12.69 -13.24 -17.77
CA ASN A 96 12.51 -11.80 -17.96
C ASN A 96 11.05 -11.42 -17.71
N TYR A 97 10.83 -10.47 -16.81
CA TYR A 97 9.51 -9.90 -16.56
C TYR A 97 9.57 -8.37 -16.58
N LEU A 98 8.45 -7.74 -16.83
CA LEU A 98 8.29 -6.30 -16.77
C LEU A 98 7.50 -5.92 -15.50
N SER A 99 8.09 -5.06 -14.67
CA SER A 99 7.44 -4.46 -13.53
C SER A 99 7.61 -2.95 -13.63
N ILE A 100 6.52 -2.22 -13.77
CA ILE A 100 6.52 -0.76 -13.99
C ILE A 100 5.45 -0.09 -13.16
N THR A 101 5.68 1.16 -12.82
CA THR A 101 4.67 2.01 -12.17
C THR A 101 3.70 2.60 -13.20
N GLY A 102 2.53 3.06 -12.75
CA GLY A 102 1.58 3.73 -13.64
C GLY A 102 2.15 4.97 -14.34
N LYS A 103 3.15 5.64 -13.74
CA LYS A 103 3.84 6.80 -14.36
C LYS A 103 4.77 6.38 -15.50
N GLU A 104 5.31 5.18 -15.44
CA GLU A 104 6.20 4.63 -16.48
C GLU A 104 5.42 3.98 -17.62
N PHE A 105 4.14 3.66 -17.39
CA PHE A 105 3.26 3.05 -18.37
C PHE A 105 2.66 4.06 -19.35
N ILE A 106 2.52 5.34 -18.97
CA ILE A 106 1.96 6.44 -19.77
C ILE A 106 3.07 7.16 -20.54
#